data_f1afead4175b0426758cb6f12aeb6ae4
#
_entry.id   f1afead4175b0426758cb6f12aeb6ae4
#
_cell.length_a   1.000
_cell.length_b   1.000
_cell.length_c   1.000
_cell.angle_alpha   90.00
_cell.angle_beta   90.00
_cell.angle_gamma   90.00
#
_symmetry.space_group_name_H-M   'P 1'
#
loop_
_entity.id
_entity.type
_entity.pdbx_description
1 polymer ?
#
loop_
_entity_poly.entity_id
_entity_poly.type
_entity_poly.pdbx_seq_one_letter_code
_entity_poly.pdbx_strand_id
1 'polypeptide(L)'
;MQQVAAGNDVVVLGFSQGASVATLEMRHLASLPAGVAPSPDQLSFVLLGNPNNPNGGILARFPGLYLQSLGLTFNGATPDTDYATTIYTTQYDGFADFPKYPLNILADVNALLGIYYSHSLYYGLTPEQVASGIVLPVSSPDTNTTYILLPNEDLPLLQPLRGIVPEPLLDLIEPDLRAIIELGYDRTGYADVPTPAALFPVHIDPIAVPPQIGAAIGGPLTALDGLLDTVINDQLNPVVTSGIYQAGAELSVAAAGYGAPAGVTNAIFIGQQVLPILVEGPGALVTADTHYLVDAIQDLAAGDLSGFNQNLQLIPATNIALLVFAAGIPAVAAVAILTGQDFPV
;
A
#
# COMPACT_ATOMS: atom_id res chain seq x y z
N MET A 1 14.77 3.68 22.98
CA MET A 1 15.45 3.08 24.14
C MET A 1 16.13 4.10 25.06
N GLN A 2 17.00 5.03 24.58
CA GLN A 2 17.70 5.99 25.46
C GLN A 2 16.73 6.91 26.23
N GLN A 3 15.68 7.41 25.61
CA GLN A 3 14.69 8.29 26.27
C GLN A 3 13.87 7.53 27.31
N VAL A 4 13.46 6.31 27.00
CA VAL A 4 12.76 5.43 27.95
C VAL A 4 13.66 5.10 29.14
N ALA A 5 14.92 4.77 28.91
CA ALA A 5 15.91 4.53 29.98
C ALA A 5 16.16 5.77 30.84
N ALA A 6 15.94 6.98 30.32
CA ALA A 6 15.99 8.24 31.08
C ALA A 6 14.69 8.52 31.87
N GLY A 7 13.69 7.64 31.80
CA GLY A 7 12.41 7.79 32.50
C GLY A 7 11.40 8.69 31.78
N ASN A 8 11.59 8.94 30.49
CA ASN A 8 10.65 9.75 29.68
C ASN A 8 9.59 8.85 29.06
N ASP A 9 8.34 9.37 28.99
CA ASP A 9 7.30 8.82 28.14
C ASP A 9 7.60 9.22 26.69
N VAL A 10 7.51 8.26 25.78
CA VAL A 10 7.93 8.41 24.37
C VAL A 10 6.73 8.18 23.45
N VAL A 11 6.49 9.13 22.57
CA VAL A 11 5.56 8.96 21.44
C VAL A 11 6.37 8.83 20.16
N VAL A 12 6.18 7.74 19.43
CA VAL A 12 6.76 7.55 18.10
C VAL A 12 5.74 8.04 17.07
N LEU A 13 6.10 9.11 16.36
CA LEU A 13 5.32 9.62 15.24
C LEU A 13 5.92 9.07 13.93
N GLY A 14 5.12 8.32 13.16
CA GLY A 14 5.46 7.83 11.84
C GLY A 14 4.53 8.40 10.76
N PHE A 15 5.10 8.95 9.69
CA PHE A 15 4.33 9.36 8.51
C PHE A 15 4.80 8.57 7.30
N SER A 16 3.83 8.07 6.48
CA SER A 16 4.14 7.38 5.23
C SER A 16 5.11 6.22 5.44
N GLN A 17 6.27 6.21 4.79
CA GLN A 17 7.35 5.24 5.02
C GLN A 17 7.78 5.19 6.50
N GLY A 18 7.75 6.32 7.22
CA GLY A 18 8.02 6.35 8.66
C GLY A 18 7.02 5.54 9.47
N ALA A 19 5.75 5.46 9.04
CA ALA A 19 4.75 4.59 9.65
C ALA A 19 5.04 3.11 9.38
N SER A 20 5.55 2.79 8.18
CA SER A 20 6.01 1.41 7.86
C SER A 20 7.21 1.01 8.72
N VAL A 21 8.17 1.91 8.93
CA VAL A 21 9.31 1.66 9.84
C VAL A 21 8.82 1.45 11.28
N ALA A 22 7.87 2.28 11.75
CA ALA A 22 7.26 2.10 13.07
C ALA A 22 6.52 0.76 13.17
N THR A 23 5.81 0.33 12.13
CA THR A 23 5.18 -1.00 12.07
C THR A 23 6.18 -2.14 12.23
N LEU A 24 7.34 -2.05 11.58
CA LEU A 24 8.41 -3.04 11.73
C LEU A 24 8.99 -3.03 13.16
N GLU A 25 9.17 -1.84 13.74
CA GLU A 25 9.62 -1.73 15.14
C GLU A 25 8.58 -2.29 16.12
N MET A 26 7.27 -2.04 15.91
CA MET A 26 6.21 -2.65 16.74
C MET A 26 6.30 -4.18 16.73
N ARG A 27 6.51 -4.79 15.55
CA ARG A 27 6.71 -6.25 15.42
C ARG A 27 7.99 -6.71 16.14
N HIS A 28 9.07 -5.95 15.98
CA HIS A 28 10.33 -6.25 16.67
C HIS A 28 10.15 -6.21 18.19
N LEU A 29 9.55 -5.15 18.73
CA LEU A 29 9.29 -5.03 20.17
C LEU A 29 8.42 -6.17 20.71
N ALA A 30 7.38 -6.55 19.95
CA ALA A 30 6.52 -7.68 20.32
C ALA A 30 7.26 -9.04 20.32
N SER A 31 8.35 -9.17 19.56
CA SER A 31 9.16 -10.39 19.48
C SER A 31 10.22 -10.49 20.59
N LEU A 32 10.47 -9.42 21.34
CA LEU A 32 11.48 -9.39 22.38
C LEU A 32 11.04 -10.22 23.61
N PRO A 33 12.01 -10.79 24.35
CA PRO A 33 11.71 -11.45 25.62
C PRO A 33 11.04 -10.50 26.62
N ALA A 34 10.21 -11.05 27.48
CA ALA A 34 9.52 -10.30 28.51
C ALA A 34 10.47 -9.43 29.36
N GLY A 35 10.16 -8.17 29.54
CA GLY A 35 10.95 -7.20 30.30
C GLY A 35 12.13 -6.58 29.54
N VAL A 36 12.33 -6.89 28.26
CA VAL A 36 13.37 -6.27 27.41
C VAL A 36 12.80 -5.07 26.65
N ALA A 37 11.56 -5.18 26.15
CA ALA A 37 10.86 -4.07 25.52
C ALA A 37 10.44 -3.00 26.55
N PRO A 38 10.27 -1.73 26.15
CA PRO A 38 9.64 -0.70 26.98
C PRO A 38 8.27 -1.15 27.48
N SER A 39 7.87 -0.68 28.67
CA SER A 39 6.51 -0.94 29.13
C SER A 39 5.47 -0.17 28.30
N PRO A 40 4.22 -0.66 28.17
CA PRO A 40 3.16 0.04 27.45
C PRO A 40 2.89 1.47 27.96
N ASP A 41 3.14 1.73 29.23
CA ASP A 41 2.96 3.07 29.82
C ASP A 41 4.06 4.07 29.37
N GLN A 42 5.17 3.59 28.84
CA GLN A 42 6.32 4.42 28.45
C GLN A 42 6.42 4.67 26.97
N LEU A 43 5.67 3.94 26.14
CA LEU A 43 5.78 4.00 24.69
C LEU A 43 4.41 3.97 24.05
N SER A 44 4.18 4.89 23.10
CA SER A 44 2.99 4.90 22.27
C SER A 44 3.33 5.28 20.83
N PHE A 45 2.40 5.04 19.91
CA PHE A 45 2.58 5.28 18.49
C PHE A 45 1.47 6.17 17.92
N VAL A 46 1.86 7.08 17.02
CA VAL A 46 0.93 7.84 16.18
C VAL A 46 1.40 7.65 14.74
N LEU A 47 0.54 7.04 13.92
CA LEU A 47 0.87 6.71 12.53
C LEU A 47 -0.05 7.51 11.59
N LEU A 48 0.56 8.24 10.67
CA LEU A 48 -0.13 9.07 9.70
C LEU A 48 0.11 8.50 8.29
N GLY A 49 -0.93 8.37 7.48
CA GLY A 49 -0.81 7.86 6.12
C GLY A 49 -0.10 6.50 6.06
N ASN A 50 -0.49 5.59 6.92
CA ASN A 50 0.21 4.32 7.15
C ASN A 50 -0.01 3.32 6.01
N PRO A 51 1.02 3.00 5.18
CA PRO A 51 0.87 2.01 4.10
C PRO A 51 0.58 0.59 4.60
N ASN A 52 0.80 0.32 5.89
CA ASN A 52 0.49 -0.93 6.56
C ASN A 52 -0.85 -0.90 7.32
N ASN A 53 -1.71 0.09 7.09
CA ASN A 53 -3.04 0.13 7.70
C ASN A 53 -3.80 -1.18 7.40
N PRO A 54 -4.30 -1.92 8.41
CA PRO A 54 -4.84 -3.27 8.18
C PRO A 54 -5.98 -3.31 7.16
N ASN A 55 -6.93 -2.38 7.23
CA ASN A 55 -7.99 -2.24 6.23
C ASN A 55 -7.80 -0.97 5.42
N GLY A 56 -6.93 -1.00 4.41
CA GLY A 56 -6.70 0.13 3.49
C GLY A 56 -5.27 0.31 3.05
N GLY A 57 -4.29 -0.04 3.88
CA GLY A 57 -2.88 0.14 3.55
C GLY A 57 -2.45 -0.71 2.34
N ILE A 58 -1.79 -0.09 1.37
CA ILE A 58 -1.38 -0.79 0.14
C ILE A 58 -0.46 -1.98 0.43
N LEU A 59 0.41 -1.89 1.45
CA LEU A 59 1.30 -2.98 1.85
C LEU A 59 0.55 -4.11 2.55
N ALA A 60 -0.66 -3.83 3.08
CA ALA A 60 -1.56 -4.82 3.64
C ALA A 60 -2.52 -5.39 2.59
N ARG A 61 -2.80 -4.66 1.49
CA ARG A 61 -3.62 -5.13 0.38
C ARG A 61 -2.94 -6.24 -0.44
N PHE A 62 -1.62 -6.17 -0.59
CA PHE A 62 -0.84 -7.10 -1.43
C PHE A 62 0.33 -7.71 -0.64
N PRO A 63 0.08 -8.41 0.48
CA PRO A 63 1.14 -8.94 1.33
C PRO A 63 1.99 -9.96 0.57
N GLY A 64 3.32 -9.87 0.70
CA GLY A 64 4.25 -10.77 0.02
C GLY A 64 4.79 -10.24 -1.32
N LEU A 65 4.19 -9.21 -1.92
CA LEU A 65 4.76 -8.56 -3.10
C LEU A 65 6.08 -7.86 -2.71
N TYR A 66 7.07 -7.92 -3.60
CA TYR A 66 8.37 -7.26 -3.43
C TYR A 66 8.76 -6.50 -4.69
N LEU A 67 8.99 -5.21 -4.54
CA LEU A 67 9.49 -4.33 -5.60
C LEU A 67 10.89 -3.88 -5.24
N GLN A 68 11.88 -4.57 -5.79
CA GLN A 68 13.29 -4.40 -5.42
C GLN A 68 13.83 -3.02 -5.78
N SER A 69 13.45 -2.48 -6.95
CA SER A 69 13.86 -1.15 -7.40
C SER A 69 13.50 -0.05 -6.42
N LEU A 70 12.40 -0.22 -5.70
CA LEU A 70 11.95 0.71 -4.67
C LEU A 70 12.45 0.31 -3.27
N GLY A 71 13.11 -0.83 -3.13
CA GLY A 71 13.42 -1.41 -1.82
C GLY A 71 12.17 -1.67 -0.98
N LEU A 72 11.05 -1.96 -1.63
CA LEU A 72 9.73 -2.00 -1.02
C LEU A 72 9.23 -3.43 -0.87
N THR A 73 9.17 -3.90 0.36
CA THR A 73 8.52 -5.16 0.72
C THR A 73 7.11 -4.88 1.21
N PHE A 74 6.13 -5.54 0.62
CA PHE A 74 4.73 -5.50 1.07
C PHE A 74 4.57 -6.45 2.26
N ASN A 75 4.99 -5.96 3.40
CA ASN A 75 5.16 -6.74 4.62
C ASN A 75 3.86 -6.92 5.44
N GLY A 76 2.70 -6.58 4.87
CA GLY A 76 1.40 -6.79 5.49
C GLY A 76 1.01 -5.74 6.52
N ALA A 77 -0.02 -6.04 7.32
CA ALA A 77 -0.68 -5.10 8.21
C ALA A 77 0.16 -4.74 9.45
N THR A 78 -0.03 -3.53 9.98
CA THR A 78 0.44 -3.12 11.31
C THR A 78 -0.22 -4.02 12.36
N PRO A 79 0.57 -4.64 13.26
CA PRO A 79 0.02 -5.49 14.31
C PRO A 79 -0.69 -4.66 15.38
N ASP A 80 -1.72 -5.22 16.00
CA ASP A 80 -2.15 -4.77 17.32
C ASP A 80 -1.14 -5.25 18.37
N THR A 81 -0.73 -4.36 19.26
CA THR A 81 0.26 -4.62 20.30
C THR A 81 -0.23 -4.07 21.64
N ASP A 82 0.51 -4.30 22.71
CA ASP A 82 0.20 -3.73 24.01
C ASP A 82 0.35 -2.19 24.06
N TYR A 83 0.99 -1.59 23.04
CA TYR A 83 1.24 -0.15 23.01
C TYR A 83 0.03 0.61 22.48
N ALA A 84 -0.39 1.67 23.20
CA ALA A 84 -1.40 2.58 22.72
C ALA A 84 -0.97 3.16 21.35
N THR A 85 -1.79 2.92 20.33
CA THR A 85 -1.51 3.33 18.95
C THR A 85 -2.68 4.10 18.39
N THR A 86 -2.42 5.20 17.67
CA THR A 86 -3.44 5.92 16.91
C THR A 86 -3.01 6.00 15.47
N ILE A 87 -3.87 5.53 14.55
CA ILE A 87 -3.64 5.55 13.11
C ILE A 87 -4.61 6.54 12.46
N TYR A 88 -4.09 7.60 11.86
CA TYR A 88 -4.87 8.56 11.07
C TYR A 88 -4.72 8.25 9.59
N THR A 89 -5.84 8.12 8.91
CA THR A 89 -5.91 7.81 7.49
C THR A 89 -6.79 8.84 6.78
N THR A 90 -6.24 9.58 5.83
CA THR A 90 -7.05 10.44 4.95
C THR A 90 -7.77 9.57 3.92
N GLN A 91 -9.07 9.80 3.75
CA GLN A 91 -9.88 9.06 2.77
C GLN A 91 -9.28 9.21 1.36
N TYR A 92 -9.21 8.11 0.63
CA TYR A 92 -8.61 7.98 -0.71
C TYR A 92 -7.09 8.20 -0.78
N ASP A 93 -6.39 8.23 0.35
CA ASP A 93 -4.93 8.17 0.35
C ASP A 93 -4.46 6.84 -0.25
N GLY A 94 -3.86 6.87 -1.44
CA GLY A 94 -3.51 5.65 -2.16
C GLY A 94 -2.45 4.78 -1.48
N PHE A 95 -1.75 5.29 -0.46
CA PHE A 95 -0.87 4.47 0.37
C PHE A 95 -1.59 3.88 1.58
N ALA A 96 -2.49 4.61 2.24
CA ALA A 96 -3.09 4.23 3.50
C ALA A 96 -4.56 3.80 3.41
N ASP A 97 -5.25 4.18 2.32
CA ASP A 97 -6.65 3.87 2.02
C ASP A 97 -6.79 3.44 0.55
N PHE A 98 -6.14 2.34 0.17
CA PHE A 98 -6.21 1.74 -1.16
C PHE A 98 -7.46 0.83 -1.28
N PRO A 99 -8.10 0.77 -2.47
CA PRO A 99 -9.26 -0.09 -2.70
C PRO A 99 -9.00 -1.56 -2.39
N LYS A 100 -10.04 -2.24 -1.91
CA LYS A 100 -10.04 -3.69 -1.71
C LYS A 100 -10.29 -4.46 -3.01
N TYR A 101 -11.08 -3.87 -3.92
CA TYR A 101 -11.56 -4.53 -5.13
C TYR A 101 -10.98 -3.86 -6.39
N PRO A 102 -9.76 -4.27 -6.85
CA PRO A 102 -9.07 -3.62 -7.97
C PRO A 102 -9.77 -3.75 -9.33
N LEU A 103 -10.83 -4.56 -9.45
CA LEU A 103 -11.71 -4.52 -10.64
C LEU A 103 -12.47 -3.20 -10.78
N ASN A 104 -12.60 -2.42 -9.71
CA ASN A 104 -13.09 -1.05 -9.78
C ASN A 104 -11.96 -0.10 -10.18
N ILE A 105 -11.67 -0.05 -11.47
CA ILE A 105 -10.59 0.78 -12.04
C ILE A 105 -10.73 2.27 -11.67
N LEU A 106 -11.97 2.77 -11.53
CA LEU A 106 -12.17 4.17 -11.10
C LEU A 106 -11.71 4.39 -9.66
N ALA A 107 -11.92 3.42 -8.77
CA ALA A 107 -11.41 3.48 -7.41
C ALA A 107 -9.88 3.44 -7.37
N ASP A 108 -9.27 2.58 -8.18
CA ASP A 108 -7.81 2.48 -8.27
C ASP A 108 -7.18 3.76 -8.80
N VAL A 109 -7.73 4.32 -9.89
CA VAL A 109 -7.25 5.60 -10.45
C VAL A 109 -7.45 6.74 -9.45
N ASN A 110 -8.58 6.77 -8.74
CA ASN A 110 -8.81 7.74 -7.67
C ASN A 110 -7.77 7.62 -6.55
N ALA A 111 -7.44 6.39 -6.12
CA ALA A 111 -6.42 6.14 -5.11
C ALA A 111 -5.02 6.52 -5.60
N LEU A 112 -4.66 6.24 -6.86
CA LEU A 112 -3.40 6.69 -7.47
C LEU A 112 -3.26 8.21 -7.45
N LEU A 113 -4.32 8.93 -7.83
CA LEU A 113 -4.35 10.39 -7.71
C LEU A 113 -4.34 10.83 -6.24
N GLY A 114 -4.92 10.02 -5.36
CA GLY A 114 -4.88 10.22 -3.91
C GLY A 114 -3.47 10.11 -3.31
N ILE A 115 -2.55 9.39 -3.93
CA ILE A 115 -1.12 9.43 -3.55
C ILE A 115 -0.62 10.88 -3.64
N TYR A 116 -1.04 11.60 -4.65
CA TYR A 116 -0.65 13.00 -4.83
C TYR A 116 -1.50 13.96 -4.00
N TYR A 117 -2.83 13.89 -4.15
CA TYR A 117 -3.74 14.91 -3.62
C TYR A 117 -4.19 14.67 -2.18
N SER A 118 -4.20 13.41 -1.69
CA SER A 118 -4.65 13.06 -0.35
C SER A 118 -3.49 12.76 0.60
N HIS A 119 -2.44 12.05 0.13
CA HIS A 119 -1.32 11.67 0.99
C HIS A 119 -0.49 12.88 1.47
N SER A 120 -0.42 13.95 0.70
CA SER A 120 0.28 15.18 1.10
C SER A 120 -0.48 16.02 2.13
N LEU A 121 -1.78 15.78 2.36
CA LEU A 121 -2.62 16.59 3.24
C LEU A 121 -2.20 16.52 4.72
N TYR A 122 -1.57 15.45 5.17
CA TYR A 122 -1.17 15.30 6.57
C TYR A 122 -0.25 16.42 7.08
N TYR A 123 0.53 17.07 6.21
CA TYR A 123 1.40 18.19 6.58
C TYR A 123 0.65 19.48 6.91
N GLY A 124 -0.59 19.61 6.44
CA GLY A 124 -1.38 20.83 6.55
C GLY A 124 -2.72 20.65 7.30
N LEU A 125 -2.92 19.53 7.98
CA LEU A 125 -4.17 19.27 8.71
C LEU A 125 -4.43 20.35 9.77
N THR A 126 -5.62 20.96 9.69
CA THR A 126 -6.09 21.87 10.73
C THR A 126 -6.66 21.12 11.93
N PRO A 127 -6.75 21.76 13.12
CA PRO A 127 -7.41 21.16 14.28
C PRO A 127 -8.85 20.72 13.99
N GLU A 128 -9.56 21.46 13.14
CA GLU A 128 -10.95 21.18 12.74
C GLU A 128 -11.02 19.92 11.88
N GLN A 129 -10.08 19.75 10.92
CA GLN A 129 -9.98 18.54 10.10
C GLN A 129 -9.64 17.31 10.96
N VAL A 130 -8.74 17.44 11.91
CA VAL A 130 -8.44 16.35 12.83
C VAL A 130 -9.66 16.02 13.71
N ALA A 131 -10.40 17.04 14.18
CA ALA A 131 -11.61 16.86 14.97
C ALA A 131 -12.79 16.27 14.18
N SER A 132 -12.82 16.41 12.86
CA SER A 132 -13.82 15.78 11.98
C SER A 132 -13.56 14.29 11.74
N GLY A 133 -12.46 13.76 12.25
CA GLY A 133 -12.08 12.37 12.11
C GLY A 133 -13.11 11.39 12.63
N ILE A 134 -13.38 10.36 11.87
CA ILE A 134 -14.34 9.30 12.19
C ILE A 134 -13.58 8.13 12.81
N VAL A 135 -13.89 7.79 14.06
CA VAL A 135 -13.36 6.58 14.69
C VAL A 135 -13.99 5.35 14.03
N LEU A 136 -13.17 4.51 13.45
CA LEU A 136 -13.61 3.31 12.76
C LEU A 136 -13.85 2.15 13.73
N PRO A 137 -14.81 1.23 13.42
CA PRO A 137 -15.09 0.07 14.25
C PRO A 137 -13.91 -0.91 14.25
N VAL A 138 -13.69 -1.55 15.40
CA VAL A 138 -12.68 -2.61 15.59
C VAL A 138 -13.34 -3.93 15.96
N SER A 139 -12.68 -5.03 15.68
CA SER A 139 -13.22 -6.38 15.87
C SER A 139 -13.29 -6.80 17.34
N SER A 140 -12.45 -6.19 18.20
CA SER A 140 -12.40 -6.47 19.64
C SER A 140 -12.33 -5.19 20.44
N PRO A 141 -13.04 -5.11 21.58
CA PRO A 141 -12.91 -3.99 22.51
C PRO A 141 -11.55 -3.95 23.22
N ASP A 142 -10.78 -5.05 23.16
CA ASP A 142 -9.45 -5.16 23.79
C ASP A 142 -8.33 -4.60 22.87
N THR A 143 -8.66 -4.12 21.68
CA THR A 143 -7.70 -3.50 20.75
C THR A 143 -7.11 -2.22 21.34
N ASN A 144 -5.77 -2.14 21.40
CA ASN A 144 -5.04 -0.96 21.88
C ASN A 144 -4.84 0.09 20.77
N THR A 145 -5.29 -0.18 19.56
CA THR A 145 -5.15 0.70 18.40
C THR A 145 -6.47 1.42 18.11
N THR A 146 -6.42 2.75 18.01
CA THR A 146 -7.53 3.58 17.53
C THR A 146 -7.30 3.94 16.07
N TYR A 147 -8.29 3.68 15.22
CA TYR A 147 -8.27 3.98 13.80
C TYR A 147 -9.17 5.18 13.51
N ILE A 148 -8.62 6.21 12.89
CA ILE A 148 -9.33 7.46 12.60
C ILE A 148 -9.25 7.73 11.10
N LEU A 149 -10.42 7.73 10.43
CA LEU A 149 -10.56 8.15 9.04
C LEU A 149 -10.82 9.66 8.99
N LEU A 150 -9.98 10.39 8.30
CA LEU A 150 -10.16 11.81 8.00
C LEU A 150 -10.90 11.92 6.67
N PRO A 151 -12.15 12.39 6.66
CA PRO A 151 -12.92 12.52 5.43
C PRO A 151 -12.23 13.44 4.43
N ASN A 152 -12.30 13.08 3.14
CA ASN A 152 -11.88 13.93 2.04
C ASN A 152 -13.12 14.39 1.27
N GLU A 153 -13.41 15.69 1.33
CA GLU A 153 -14.58 16.27 0.68
C GLU A 153 -14.49 16.18 -0.84
N ASP A 154 -13.29 16.32 -1.37
CA ASP A 154 -13.00 16.30 -2.80
C ASP A 154 -12.50 14.93 -3.28
N LEU A 155 -12.99 14.46 -4.42
CA LEU A 155 -12.43 13.27 -5.06
C LEU A 155 -11.07 13.58 -5.70
N PRO A 156 -9.98 12.86 -5.36
CA PRO A 156 -8.70 12.96 -6.05
C PRO A 156 -8.81 12.84 -7.58
N LEU A 157 -9.73 12.00 -8.06
CA LEU A 157 -10.00 11.79 -9.49
C LEU A 157 -10.38 13.08 -10.22
N LEU A 158 -11.04 14.01 -9.55
CA LEU A 158 -11.50 15.26 -10.14
C LEU A 158 -10.50 16.42 -9.99
N GLN A 159 -9.51 16.29 -9.11
CA GLN A 159 -8.54 17.36 -8.85
C GLN A 159 -7.80 17.87 -10.11
N PRO A 160 -7.33 17.00 -11.04
CA PRO A 160 -6.69 17.47 -12.28
C PRO A 160 -7.62 18.28 -13.19
N LEU A 161 -8.93 18.16 -13.01
CA LEU A 161 -9.93 18.85 -13.84
C LEU A 161 -10.34 20.20 -13.26
N ARG A 162 -10.07 20.45 -11.98
CA ARG A 162 -10.36 21.72 -11.31
C ARG A 162 -9.57 22.85 -11.97
N GLY A 163 -10.23 23.95 -12.23
CA GLY A 163 -9.68 25.07 -13.00
C GLY A 163 -9.71 24.92 -14.52
N ILE A 164 -10.03 23.73 -15.06
CA ILE A 164 -10.24 23.46 -16.50
C ILE A 164 -11.74 23.31 -16.77
N VAL A 165 -12.42 22.50 -15.93
CA VAL A 165 -13.88 22.30 -16.00
C VAL A 165 -14.54 23.21 -14.96
N PRO A 166 -15.67 23.88 -15.32
CA PRO A 166 -16.40 24.70 -14.36
C PRO A 166 -16.83 23.90 -13.12
N GLU A 167 -16.56 24.42 -11.90
CA GLU A 167 -16.87 23.77 -10.63
C GLU A 167 -18.32 23.24 -10.56
N PRO A 168 -19.37 23.97 -10.98
CA PRO A 168 -20.73 23.44 -10.90
C PRO A 168 -20.97 22.15 -11.69
N LEU A 169 -20.16 21.87 -12.72
CA LEU A 169 -20.23 20.62 -13.48
C LEU A 169 -19.51 19.49 -12.74
N LEU A 170 -18.41 19.79 -12.07
CA LEU A 170 -17.69 18.83 -11.22
C LEU A 170 -18.57 18.45 -10.01
N ASP A 171 -19.16 19.44 -9.33
CA ASP A 171 -20.06 19.24 -8.19
C ASP A 171 -21.30 18.40 -8.58
N LEU A 172 -21.77 18.53 -9.82
CA LEU A 172 -22.91 17.76 -10.32
C LEU A 172 -22.60 16.27 -10.47
N ILE A 173 -21.40 15.92 -10.92
CA ILE A 173 -21.01 14.52 -11.21
C ILE A 173 -20.29 13.85 -10.02
N GLU A 174 -19.74 14.62 -9.10
CA GLU A 174 -18.92 14.09 -8.00
C GLU A 174 -19.69 13.08 -7.12
N PRO A 175 -20.95 13.30 -6.69
CA PRO A 175 -21.68 12.36 -5.86
C PRO A 175 -21.84 10.97 -6.50
N ASP A 176 -22.14 10.91 -7.78
CA ASP A 176 -22.31 9.65 -8.52
C ASP A 176 -20.97 8.94 -8.71
N LEU A 177 -19.91 9.68 -9.05
CA LEU A 177 -18.56 9.14 -9.13
C LEU A 177 -18.09 8.60 -7.77
N ARG A 178 -18.35 9.34 -6.70
CA ARG A 178 -18.02 8.91 -5.33
C ARG A 178 -18.72 7.60 -4.98
N ALA A 179 -20.01 7.48 -5.30
CA ALA A 179 -20.76 6.25 -5.08
C ALA A 179 -20.16 5.06 -5.83
N ILE A 180 -19.71 5.25 -7.08
CA ILE A 180 -19.06 4.21 -7.88
C ILE A 180 -17.69 3.86 -7.31
N ILE A 181 -16.88 4.85 -6.93
CA ILE A 181 -15.55 4.67 -6.35
C ILE A 181 -15.63 3.92 -5.02
N GLU A 182 -16.59 4.27 -4.16
CA GLU A 182 -16.79 3.61 -2.86
C GLU A 182 -17.12 2.12 -2.98
N LEU A 183 -17.64 1.63 -4.11
CA LEU A 183 -17.81 0.20 -4.38
C LEU A 183 -16.46 -0.55 -4.45
N GLY A 184 -15.34 0.15 -4.64
CA GLY A 184 -14.00 -0.42 -4.60
C GLY A 184 -13.47 -0.65 -3.18
N TYR A 185 -14.12 -0.12 -2.15
CA TYR A 185 -13.66 -0.15 -0.76
C TYR A 185 -14.52 -1.07 0.11
N ASP A 186 -13.93 -1.57 1.20
CA ASP A 186 -14.66 -2.27 2.25
C ASP A 186 -14.84 -1.32 3.46
N ARG A 187 -15.88 -0.50 3.41
CA ARG A 187 -16.21 0.45 4.49
C ARG A 187 -17.00 -0.18 5.63
N THR A 188 -17.43 -1.43 5.48
CA THR A 188 -18.24 -2.14 6.48
C THR A 188 -17.41 -3.09 7.34
N GLY A 189 -16.17 -3.37 6.93
CA GLY A 189 -15.24 -4.19 7.68
C GLY A 189 -14.65 -3.49 8.90
N TYR A 190 -14.03 -4.27 9.78
CA TYR A 190 -13.30 -3.75 10.92
C TYR A 190 -11.95 -3.18 10.50
N ALA A 191 -11.54 -2.08 11.14
CA ALA A 191 -10.31 -1.37 10.79
C ALA A 191 -9.03 -2.13 11.22
N ASP A 192 -9.11 -2.93 12.27
CA ASP A 192 -8.01 -3.74 12.83
C ASP A 192 -7.81 -5.08 12.13
N VAL A 193 -8.73 -5.48 11.26
CA VAL A 193 -8.66 -6.77 10.56
C VAL A 193 -7.88 -6.63 9.25
N PRO A 194 -6.76 -7.35 9.08
CA PRO A 194 -6.05 -7.37 7.81
C PRO A 194 -6.98 -7.77 6.66
N THR A 195 -7.05 -6.90 5.66
CA THR A 195 -8.01 -7.05 4.55
C THR A 195 -7.26 -6.99 3.23
N PRO A 196 -6.68 -8.11 2.76
CA PRO A 196 -6.03 -8.18 1.45
C PRO A 196 -6.98 -7.87 0.29
N ALA A 197 -6.40 -7.51 -0.86
CA ALA A 197 -7.17 -7.27 -2.06
C ALA A 197 -7.91 -8.52 -2.52
N ALA A 198 -9.09 -8.33 -3.10
CA ALA A 198 -9.93 -9.40 -3.65
C ALA A 198 -10.60 -8.93 -4.93
N LEU A 199 -11.00 -9.86 -5.80
CA LEU A 199 -11.68 -9.48 -7.05
C LEU A 199 -13.11 -8.99 -6.80
N PHE A 200 -13.82 -9.67 -5.93
CA PHE A 200 -15.25 -9.45 -5.68
C PHE A 200 -15.56 -9.54 -4.18
N PRO A 201 -16.62 -8.87 -3.72
CA PRO A 201 -17.15 -9.03 -2.36
C PRO A 201 -17.90 -10.36 -2.17
N VAL A 202 -17.55 -11.41 -2.91
CA VAL A 202 -18.25 -12.70 -2.89
C VAL A 202 -17.44 -13.71 -2.12
N HIS A 203 -18.09 -14.34 -1.14
CA HIS A 203 -17.60 -15.55 -0.51
C HIS A 203 -17.86 -16.70 -1.48
N ILE A 204 -16.83 -17.27 -2.08
CA ILE A 204 -16.95 -18.49 -2.87
C ILE A 204 -16.74 -19.65 -1.90
N ASP A 205 -17.76 -20.48 -1.72
CA ASP A 205 -17.60 -21.72 -0.97
C ASP A 205 -16.61 -22.63 -1.73
N PRO A 206 -15.45 -22.94 -1.15
CA PRO A 206 -14.43 -23.70 -1.84
C PRO A 206 -14.88 -25.15 -2.04
N ILE A 207 -14.50 -25.70 -3.20
CA ILE A 207 -14.67 -27.13 -3.48
C ILE A 207 -13.79 -27.88 -2.47
N ALA A 208 -14.37 -28.85 -1.77
CA ALA A 208 -13.65 -29.71 -0.84
C ALA A 208 -12.58 -30.50 -1.59
N VAL A 209 -11.31 -30.11 -1.48
CA VAL A 209 -10.16 -30.85 -2.01
C VAL A 209 -9.55 -31.65 -0.86
N PRO A 210 -9.27 -32.94 -1.05
CA PRO A 210 -8.66 -33.76 -0.02
C PRO A 210 -7.30 -33.20 0.43
N PRO A 211 -7.02 -33.04 1.74
CA PRO A 211 -5.75 -32.50 2.27
C PRO A 211 -4.49 -33.19 1.72
N GLN A 212 -4.63 -34.49 1.35
CA GLN A 212 -3.52 -35.27 0.77
C GLN A 212 -3.03 -34.71 -0.57
N ILE A 213 -3.90 -34.08 -1.36
CA ILE A 213 -3.51 -33.44 -2.64
C ILE A 213 -2.70 -32.19 -2.37
N GLY A 214 -3.13 -31.33 -1.43
CA GLY A 214 -2.38 -30.16 -1.00
C GLY A 214 -0.96 -30.52 -0.52
N ALA A 215 -0.84 -31.55 0.32
CA ALA A 215 0.45 -32.03 0.80
C ALA A 215 1.35 -32.58 -0.31
N ALA A 216 0.80 -33.25 -1.33
CA ALA A 216 1.58 -33.83 -2.41
C ALA A 216 2.18 -32.80 -3.37
N ILE A 217 1.51 -31.65 -3.60
CA ILE A 217 1.96 -30.60 -4.53
C ILE A 217 2.61 -29.42 -3.83
N GLY A 218 2.39 -29.22 -2.53
CA GLY A 218 2.91 -28.10 -1.77
C GLY A 218 4.45 -28.04 -1.73
N GLY A 219 5.12 -29.16 -1.49
CA GLY A 219 6.57 -29.24 -1.45
C GLY A 219 7.26 -28.82 -2.77
N PRO A 220 6.89 -29.39 -3.93
CA PRO A 220 7.41 -28.96 -5.23
C PRO A 220 7.13 -27.50 -5.56
N LEU A 221 5.96 -26.97 -5.20
CA LEU A 221 5.63 -25.55 -5.43
C LEU A 221 6.43 -24.62 -4.54
N THR A 222 6.63 -24.96 -3.27
CA THR A 222 7.50 -24.17 -2.38
C THR A 222 8.94 -24.13 -2.89
N ALA A 223 9.44 -25.24 -3.46
CA ALA A 223 10.77 -25.27 -4.08
C ALA A 223 10.84 -24.39 -5.33
N LEU A 224 9.78 -24.38 -6.15
CA LEU A 224 9.67 -23.52 -7.34
C LEU A 224 9.62 -22.04 -6.93
N ASP A 225 8.83 -21.69 -5.92
CA ASP A 225 8.72 -20.34 -5.37
C ASP A 225 10.09 -19.81 -4.94
N GLY A 226 10.82 -20.57 -4.11
CA GLY A 226 12.17 -20.19 -3.68
C GLY A 226 13.18 -20.08 -4.83
N LEU A 227 13.04 -20.90 -5.88
CA LEU A 227 13.87 -20.80 -7.08
C LEU A 227 13.57 -19.53 -7.88
N LEU A 228 12.30 -19.24 -8.10
CA LEU A 228 11.85 -18.03 -8.82
C LEU A 228 12.27 -16.75 -8.06
N ASP A 229 12.12 -16.75 -6.75
CA ASP A 229 12.56 -15.63 -5.91
C ASP A 229 14.06 -15.38 -6.05
N THR A 230 14.88 -16.44 -5.96
CA THR A 230 16.34 -16.36 -6.15
C THR A 230 16.71 -15.87 -7.54
N VAL A 231 16.10 -16.40 -8.59
CA VAL A 231 16.47 -16.05 -9.97
C VAL A 231 15.98 -14.65 -10.34
N ILE A 232 14.76 -14.31 -9.98
CA ILE A 232 14.14 -13.04 -10.40
C ILE A 232 14.60 -11.91 -9.48
N ASN A 233 14.41 -12.06 -8.17
CA ASN A 233 14.64 -10.97 -7.23
C ASN A 233 16.12 -10.80 -6.86
N ASP A 234 16.86 -11.89 -6.69
CA ASP A 234 18.25 -11.80 -6.23
C ASP A 234 19.26 -11.64 -7.37
N GLN A 235 18.98 -12.17 -8.56
CA GLN A 235 19.95 -12.18 -9.68
C GLN A 235 19.54 -11.24 -10.81
N LEU A 236 18.30 -11.29 -11.30
CA LEU A 236 17.90 -10.57 -12.51
C LEU A 236 17.55 -9.10 -12.21
N ASN A 237 16.66 -8.86 -11.26
CA ASN A 237 16.18 -7.51 -10.96
C ASN A 237 17.29 -6.53 -10.56
N PRO A 238 18.29 -6.88 -9.72
CA PRO A 238 19.37 -5.96 -9.36
C PRO A 238 20.17 -5.46 -10.56
N VAL A 239 20.44 -6.34 -11.52
CA VAL A 239 21.22 -6.00 -12.72
C VAL A 239 20.44 -5.02 -13.59
N VAL A 240 19.17 -5.30 -13.85
CA VAL A 240 18.33 -4.46 -14.71
C VAL A 240 18.06 -3.11 -14.05
N THR A 241 17.69 -3.12 -12.78
CA THR A 241 17.37 -1.92 -12.01
C THR A 241 18.57 -0.98 -11.90
N SER A 242 19.76 -1.50 -11.58
CA SER A 242 20.98 -0.69 -11.51
C SER A 242 21.31 -0.03 -12.83
N GLY A 243 21.11 -0.72 -13.95
CA GLY A 243 21.31 -0.16 -15.29
C GLY A 243 20.35 1.01 -15.59
N ILE A 244 19.08 0.89 -15.20
CA ILE A 244 18.07 1.94 -15.39
C ILE A 244 18.43 3.18 -14.54
N TYR A 245 18.79 3.00 -13.27
CA TYR A 245 19.16 4.11 -12.39
C TYR A 245 20.42 4.82 -12.88
N GLN A 246 21.44 4.07 -13.35
CA GLN A 246 22.66 4.65 -13.91
C GLN A 246 22.34 5.49 -15.15
N ALA A 247 21.60 4.94 -16.11
CA ALA A 247 21.21 5.66 -17.32
C ALA A 247 20.39 6.94 -17.00
N GLY A 248 19.47 6.86 -16.05
CA GLY A 248 18.69 8.01 -15.60
C GLY A 248 19.54 9.09 -14.93
N ALA A 249 20.54 8.70 -14.12
CA ALA A 249 21.47 9.64 -13.49
C ALA A 249 22.32 10.36 -14.55
N GLU A 250 22.81 9.65 -15.55
CA GLU A 250 23.58 10.23 -16.67
C GLU A 250 22.71 11.23 -17.47
N LEU A 251 21.44 10.90 -17.75
CA LEU A 251 20.48 11.79 -18.40
C LEU A 251 20.19 13.04 -17.58
N SER A 252 20.03 12.90 -16.26
CA SER A 252 19.79 14.01 -15.36
C SER A 252 20.97 15.00 -15.34
N VAL A 253 22.19 14.49 -15.27
CA VAL A 253 23.43 15.30 -15.33
C VAL A 253 23.53 16.03 -16.68
N ALA A 254 23.26 15.32 -17.79
CA ALA A 254 23.27 15.92 -19.12
C ALA A 254 22.21 17.01 -19.25
N ALA A 255 20.96 16.78 -18.81
CA ALA A 255 19.88 17.74 -18.84
C ALA A 255 20.21 19.02 -18.03
N ALA A 256 20.78 18.85 -16.84
CA ALA A 256 21.23 19.97 -16.02
C ALA A 256 22.37 20.77 -16.69
N GLY A 257 23.32 20.06 -17.30
CA GLY A 257 24.44 20.67 -18.02
C GLY A 257 24.03 21.49 -19.24
N TYR A 258 22.92 21.14 -19.90
CA TYR A 258 22.35 21.90 -21.03
C TYR A 258 21.30 22.93 -20.62
N GLY A 259 21.03 23.13 -19.32
CA GLY A 259 20.02 24.07 -18.84
C GLY A 259 18.60 23.67 -19.26
N ALA A 260 18.30 22.40 -19.23
CA ALA A 260 16.99 21.89 -19.63
C ALA A 260 15.85 22.51 -18.77
N PRO A 261 14.69 22.80 -19.39
CA PRO A 261 13.52 23.26 -18.63
C PRO A 261 13.12 22.29 -17.51
N ALA A 262 12.53 22.81 -16.41
CA ALA A 262 12.09 22.01 -15.26
C ALA A 262 11.21 20.81 -15.65
N GLY A 263 10.32 20.98 -16.65
CA GLY A 263 9.50 19.87 -17.15
C GLY A 263 10.31 18.70 -17.73
N VAL A 264 11.49 18.93 -18.30
CA VAL A 264 12.37 17.86 -18.82
C VAL A 264 13.07 17.14 -17.68
N THR A 265 13.56 17.88 -16.68
CA THR A 265 14.19 17.27 -15.49
C THR A 265 13.17 16.46 -14.68
N ASN A 266 11.96 16.95 -14.52
CA ASN A 266 10.86 16.20 -13.89
C ASN A 266 10.50 14.93 -14.68
N ALA A 267 10.43 15.00 -16.02
CA ALA A 267 10.16 13.82 -16.85
C ALA A 267 11.25 12.75 -16.72
N ILE A 268 12.52 13.15 -16.68
CA ILE A 268 13.65 12.22 -16.46
C ILE A 268 13.53 11.57 -15.08
N PHE A 269 13.29 12.37 -14.05
CA PHE A 269 13.13 11.88 -12.68
C PHE A 269 11.98 10.88 -12.56
N ILE A 270 10.79 11.20 -13.11
CA ILE A 270 9.64 10.30 -13.15
C ILE A 270 9.98 9.01 -13.89
N GLY A 271 10.68 9.11 -15.03
CA GLY A 271 11.14 7.94 -15.79
C GLY A 271 12.04 7.03 -14.95
N GLN A 272 12.92 7.58 -14.12
CA GLN A 272 13.76 6.80 -13.20
C GLN A 272 12.96 6.04 -12.15
N GLN A 273 11.81 6.57 -11.71
CA GLN A 273 10.95 5.90 -10.73
C GLN A 273 10.03 4.87 -11.38
N VAL A 274 9.54 5.12 -12.59
CA VAL A 274 8.52 4.30 -13.25
C VAL A 274 9.13 3.14 -14.05
N LEU A 275 10.22 3.37 -14.78
CA LEU A 275 10.83 2.34 -15.61
C LEU A 275 11.27 1.09 -14.84
N PRO A 276 11.88 1.20 -13.64
CA PRO A 276 12.19 0.01 -12.85
C PRO A 276 10.94 -0.81 -12.53
N ILE A 277 9.85 -0.17 -12.12
CA ILE A 277 8.58 -0.87 -11.81
C ILE A 277 8.02 -1.59 -13.03
N LEU A 278 8.08 -0.96 -14.22
CA LEU A 278 7.61 -1.57 -15.45
C LEU A 278 8.45 -2.78 -15.88
N VAL A 279 9.75 -2.75 -15.60
CA VAL A 279 10.66 -3.83 -15.99
C VAL A 279 10.65 -4.98 -14.99
N GLU A 280 10.68 -4.69 -13.70
CA GLU A 280 10.64 -5.74 -12.68
C GLU A 280 9.22 -6.24 -12.36
N GLY A 281 8.20 -5.44 -12.62
CA GLY A 281 6.81 -5.76 -12.30
C GLY A 281 6.35 -7.13 -12.77
N PRO A 282 6.61 -7.54 -14.03
CA PRO A 282 6.29 -8.89 -14.50
C PRO A 282 6.98 -10.01 -13.69
N GLY A 283 8.22 -9.81 -13.29
CA GLY A 283 8.94 -10.75 -12.44
C GLY A 283 8.37 -10.80 -11.03
N ALA A 284 8.10 -9.63 -10.44
CA ALA A 284 7.48 -9.52 -9.12
C ALA A 284 6.08 -10.15 -9.08
N LEU A 285 5.31 -10.06 -10.18
CA LEU A 285 4.03 -10.77 -10.28
C LEU A 285 4.21 -12.28 -10.30
N VAL A 286 5.17 -12.80 -11.08
CA VAL A 286 5.42 -14.25 -11.14
C VAL A 286 5.80 -14.79 -9.77
N THR A 287 6.66 -14.11 -9.02
CA THR A 287 7.02 -14.54 -7.66
C THR A 287 5.85 -14.42 -6.69
N ALA A 288 5.11 -13.31 -6.70
CA ALA A 288 3.95 -13.13 -5.83
C ALA A 288 2.84 -14.14 -6.13
N ASP A 289 2.51 -14.37 -7.39
CA ASP A 289 1.49 -15.34 -7.81
C ASP A 289 1.86 -16.76 -7.38
N THR A 290 3.14 -17.14 -7.50
CA THR A 290 3.63 -18.43 -7.04
C THR A 290 3.54 -18.54 -5.52
N HIS A 291 3.90 -17.49 -4.80
CA HIS A 291 3.79 -17.41 -3.35
C HIS A 291 2.33 -17.57 -2.88
N TYR A 292 1.40 -16.80 -3.45
CA TYR A 292 -0.03 -16.94 -3.13
C TYR A 292 -0.59 -18.33 -3.45
N LEU A 293 -0.11 -18.96 -4.53
CA LEU A 293 -0.50 -20.33 -4.87
C LEU A 293 0.03 -21.33 -3.84
N VAL A 294 1.28 -21.18 -3.38
CA VAL A 294 1.87 -22.01 -2.31
C VAL A 294 1.07 -21.87 -1.03
N ASP A 295 0.78 -20.64 -0.62
CA ASP A 295 0.01 -20.36 0.59
C ASP A 295 -1.41 -20.94 0.48
N ALA A 296 -2.09 -20.75 -0.65
CA ALA A 296 -3.40 -21.36 -0.88
C ALA A 296 -3.38 -22.90 -0.71
N ILE A 297 -2.36 -23.57 -1.22
CA ILE A 297 -2.24 -25.02 -1.09
C ILE A 297 -1.93 -25.46 0.34
N GLN A 298 -1.12 -24.69 1.06
CA GLN A 298 -0.85 -24.93 2.48
C GLN A 298 -2.11 -24.76 3.33
N ASP A 299 -2.88 -23.68 3.09
CA ASP A 299 -4.17 -23.45 3.75
C ASP A 299 -5.15 -24.58 3.48
N LEU A 300 -5.23 -25.02 2.22
CA LEU A 300 -6.05 -26.16 1.86
C LEU A 300 -5.63 -27.44 2.59
N ALA A 301 -4.33 -27.71 2.68
CA ALA A 301 -3.79 -28.85 3.41
C ALA A 301 -4.06 -28.76 4.93
N ALA A 302 -4.10 -27.56 5.48
CA ALA A 302 -4.47 -27.27 6.86
C ALA A 302 -5.98 -27.30 7.13
N GLY A 303 -6.82 -27.35 6.05
CA GLY A 303 -8.28 -27.26 6.15
C GLY A 303 -8.79 -25.81 6.33
N ASP A 304 -7.93 -24.81 6.14
CA ASP A 304 -8.33 -23.40 6.12
C ASP A 304 -8.84 -23.00 4.73
N LEU A 305 -10.14 -23.18 4.54
CA LEU A 305 -10.80 -22.84 3.28
C LEU A 305 -10.93 -21.33 3.08
N SER A 306 -10.90 -20.53 4.14
CA SER A 306 -10.92 -19.07 4.05
C SER A 306 -9.60 -18.54 3.52
N GLY A 307 -8.48 -18.97 4.09
CA GLY A 307 -7.13 -18.64 3.62
C GLY A 307 -6.90 -19.10 2.18
N PHE A 308 -7.29 -20.34 1.86
CA PHE A 308 -7.23 -20.86 0.49
C PHE A 308 -7.92 -19.93 -0.53
N ASN A 309 -9.18 -19.56 -0.26
CA ASN A 309 -9.94 -18.69 -1.16
C ASN A 309 -9.34 -17.28 -1.23
N GLN A 310 -8.87 -16.73 -0.11
CA GLN A 310 -8.23 -15.43 -0.05
C GLN A 310 -6.96 -15.39 -0.91
N ASN A 311 -6.07 -16.36 -0.76
CA ASN A 311 -4.82 -16.44 -1.52
C ASN A 311 -5.06 -16.65 -3.02
N LEU A 312 -6.06 -17.44 -3.42
CA LEU A 312 -6.44 -17.55 -4.83
C LEU A 312 -6.98 -16.24 -5.43
N GLN A 313 -7.67 -15.41 -4.64
CA GLN A 313 -8.16 -14.11 -5.14
C GLN A 313 -7.05 -13.07 -5.23
N LEU A 314 -5.99 -13.18 -4.41
CA LEU A 314 -4.85 -12.28 -4.45
C LEU A 314 -4.11 -12.33 -5.80
N ILE A 315 -4.00 -13.49 -6.43
CA ILE A 315 -3.33 -13.66 -7.73
C ILE A 315 -3.87 -12.64 -8.76
N PRO A 316 -5.14 -12.73 -9.21
CA PRO A 316 -5.65 -11.81 -10.20
C PRO A 316 -5.83 -10.38 -9.66
N ALA A 317 -6.08 -10.19 -8.36
CA ALA A 317 -6.21 -8.86 -7.78
C ALA A 317 -4.89 -8.08 -7.83
N THR A 318 -3.77 -8.72 -7.49
CA THR A 318 -2.42 -8.13 -7.57
C THR A 318 -2.04 -7.81 -9.01
N ASN A 319 -2.33 -8.73 -9.94
CA ASN A 319 -2.08 -8.53 -11.36
C ASN A 319 -2.83 -7.32 -11.92
N ILE A 320 -4.11 -7.16 -11.59
CA ILE A 320 -4.92 -6.00 -12.03
C ILE A 320 -4.37 -4.71 -11.41
N ALA A 321 -4.15 -4.69 -10.11
CA ALA A 321 -3.62 -3.51 -9.44
C ALA A 321 -2.29 -3.05 -10.03
N LEU A 322 -1.36 -3.97 -10.27
CA LEU A 322 -0.06 -3.61 -10.85
C LEU A 322 -0.19 -3.09 -12.29
N LEU A 323 -1.11 -3.61 -13.09
CA LEU A 323 -1.39 -3.07 -14.42
C LEU A 323 -1.94 -1.64 -14.34
N VAL A 324 -2.84 -1.35 -13.39
CA VAL A 324 -3.36 0.00 -13.17
C VAL A 324 -2.25 0.94 -12.71
N PHE A 325 -1.37 0.52 -11.81
CA PHE A 325 -0.19 1.28 -11.41
C PHE A 325 0.75 1.56 -12.57
N ALA A 326 1.08 0.53 -13.36
CA ALA A 326 1.98 0.65 -14.50
C ALA A 326 1.47 1.62 -15.57
N ALA A 327 0.15 1.70 -15.77
CA ALA A 327 -0.47 2.64 -16.70
C ALA A 327 -0.76 4.01 -16.06
N GLY A 328 -1.18 4.01 -14.79
CA GLY A 328 -1.67 5.20 -14.08
C GLY A 328 -0.54 6.15 -13.65
N ILE A 329 0.57 5.63 -13.13
CA ILE A 329 1.68 6.47 -12.68
C ILE A 329 2.24 7.35 -13.82
N PRO A 330 2.55 6.81 -15.02
CA PRO A 330 2.96 7.65 -16.15
C PRO A 330 1.90 8.67 -16.56
N ALA A 331 0.62 8.31 -16.50
CA ALA A 331 -0.47 9.23 -16.85
C ALA A 331 -0.57 10.39 -15.85
N VAL A 332 -0.51 10.12 -14.55
CA VAL A 332 -0.50 11.15 -13.49
C VAL A 332 0.73 12.05 -13.64
N ALA A 333 1.89 11.45 -13.89
CA ALA A 333 3.13 12.18 -14.14
C ALA A 333 3.03 13.11 -15.36
N ALA A 334 2.45 12.63 -16.46
CA ALA A 334 2.24 13.45 -17.65
C ALA A 334 1.30 14.63 -17.37
N VAL A 335 0.23 14.43 -16.60
CA VAL A 335 -0.68 15.51 -16.17
C VAL A 335 0.06 16.54 -15.33
N ALA A 336 0.84 16.12 -14.34
CA ALA A 336 1.63 17.03 -13.50
C ALA A 336 2.61 17.88 -14.33
N ILE A 337 3.31 17.27 -15.29
CA ILE A 337 4.21 17.97 -16.23
C ILE A 337 3.44 19.00 -17.08
N LEU A 338 2.31 18.60 -17.66
CA LEU A 338 1.51 19.46 -18.55
C LEU A 338 0.85 20.63 -17.80
N THR A 339 0.48 20.42 -16.55
CA THR A 339 -0.14 21.46 -15.70
C THR A 339 0.87 22.32 -14.96
N GLY A 340 2.18 22.00 -15.04
CA GLY A 340 3.23 22.71 -14.32
C GLY A 340 3.17 22.52 -12.81
N GLN A 341 2.49 21.46 -12.34
CA GLN A 341 2.43 21.09 -10.93
C GLN A 341 3.71 20.33 -10.57
N ASP A 342 4.30 20.64 -9.40
CA ASP A 342 5.42 19.85 -8.88
C ASP A 342 4.89 18.49 -8.40
N PHE A 343 5.51 17.41 -8.87
CA PHE A 343 5.19 16.06 -8.38
C PHE A 343 5.87 15.92 -7.01
N PRO A 344 5.13 15.73 -5.92
CA PRO A 344 5.76 15.50 -4.62
C PRO A 344 6.37 14.10 -4.63
N VAL A 345 7.63 14.04 -4.34
CA VAL A 345 8.42 12.81 -4.20
C VAL A 345 8.84 12.69 -2.76
#